data_63e1564093882cc3c48fed49b4eea472
#
_entry.id   63e1564093882cc3c48fed49b4eea472
#
_cell.length_a   1.000
_cell.length_b   1.000
_cell.length_c   1.000
_cell.angle_alpha   90.00
_cell.angle_beta   90.00
_cell.angle_gamma   90.00
#
_symmetry.space_group_name_H-M   'P 1'
#
loop_
_entity.id
_entity.type
_entity.pdbx_description
1 polymer ?
#
loop_
_entity_poly.entity_id
_entity_poly.type
_entity_poly.pdbx_seq_one_letter_code
_entity_poly.pdbx_strand_id
1 'polypeptide(L)' 'MKLTRNEVMLLRGILYTKRMYKGMKHIPHGTVVWEDWMEDSLIKVNKYIKEHHPDMPDWK' A
#
# COMPACT_ATOMS: atom_id res chain seq x y z
N MET A 1 -6.16 -13.52 9.88
CA MET A 1 -7.08 -12.38 9.95
C MET A 1 -7.64 -12.09 8.57
N LYS A 2 -8.96 -11.96 8.48
CA LYS A 2 -9.60 -11.64 7.20
C LYS A 2 -9.89 -10.15 7.13
N LEU A 3 -9.55 -9.55 6.00
CA LEU A 3 -9.82 -8.15 5.75
C LEU A 3 -10.98 -8.02 4.75
N THR A 4 -11.86 -7.06 4.98
CA THR A 4 -12.91 -6.76 4.01
C THR A 4 -12.33 -6.09 2.79
N ARG A 5 -13.10 -6.05 1.70
CA ARG A 5 -12.69 -5.36 0.47
C ARG A 5 -12.36 -3.89 0.74
N ASN A 6 -13.18 -3.22 1.55
CA ASN A 6 -12.96 -1.81 1.87
C ASN A 6 -11.69 -1.60 2.69
N GLU A 7 -11.42 -2.51 3.64
CA GLU A 7 -10.21 -2.44 4.45
C GLU A 7 -8.95 -2.63 3.62
N VAL A 8 -8.96 -3.58 2.68
CA VAL A 8 -7.81 -3.82 1.79
C VAL A 8 -7.59 -2.63 0.87
N MET A 9 -8.68 -2.05 0.35
CA MET A 9 -8.60 -0.85 -0.48
C MET A 9 -7.94 0.30 0.27
N LEU A 10 -8.35 0.50 1.51
CA LEU A 10 -7.79 1.55 2.36
C LEU A 10 -6.29 1.34 2.60
N LEU A 11 -5.91 0.12 2.98
CA LEU A 11 -4.50 -0.22 3.21
C LEU A 11 -3.65 -0.02 1.97
N ARG A 12 -4.12 -0.50 0.82
CA ARG A 12 -3.40 -0.33 -0.44
C ARG A 12 -3.25 1.14 -0.79
N GLY A 13 -4.32 1.92 -0.63
CA GLY A 13 -4.30 3.34 -0.90
C GLY A 13 -3.30 4.09 -0.03
N ILE A 14 -3.28 3.79 1.27
CA ILE A 14 -2.33 4.40 2.20
C ILE A 14 -0.90 4.05 1.81
N LEU A 15 -0.62 2.79 1.52
CA LEU A 15 0.71 2.34 1.16
C LEU A 15 1.21 3.02 -0.12
N TYR A 16 0.40 3.08 -1.17
CA TYR A 16 0.80 3.74 -2.40
C TYR A 16 0.97 5.25 -2.23
N THR A 17 0.13 5.87 -1.40
CA THR A 17 0.26 7.30 -1.10
C THR A 17 1.59 7.59 -0.42
N LYS A 18 1.97 6.78 0.56
CA LYS A 18 3.26 6.95 1.25
C LYS A 18 4.44 6.63 0.33
N ARG A 19 4.28 5.64 -0.55
CA ARG A 19 5.32 5.27 -1.51
C ARG A 19 5.65 6.39 -2.50
N MET A 20 4.72 7.32 -2.75
CA MET A 20 4.97 8.47 -3.60
C MET A 20 6.15 9.33 -3.13
N TYR A 21 6.44 9.29 -1.83
CA TYR A 21 7.55 10.06 -1.26
C TYR A 21 8.89 9.33 -1.31
N LYS A 22 8.91 8.10 -1.83
CA LYS A 22 10.15 7.32 -1.95
C LYS A 22 11.12 8.05 -2.88
N GLY A 23 12.33 8.30 -2.37
CA GLY A 23 13.37 8.96 -3.14
C GLY A 23 13.22 10.47 -3.27
N MET A 24 12.21 11.08 -2.69
CA MET A 24 12.05 12.53 -2.71
C MET A 24 13.04 13.20 -1.77
N LYS A 25 13.61 14.33 -2.21
CA LYS A 25 14.55 15.11 -1.40
C LYS A 25 13.84 15.89 -0.30
N HIS A 26 12.64 16.38 -0.59
CA HIS A 26 11.86 17.18 0.33
C HIS A 26 10.59 16.43 0.68
N ILE A 27 10.53 15.96 1.91
CA ILE A 27 9.36 15.22 2.43
C ILE A 27 8.63 16.16 3.41
N PRO A 28 7.31 16.34 3.27
CA PRO A 28 6.54 17.14 4.21
C PRO A 28 6.75 16.69 5.65
N HIS A 29 6.79 17.63 6.57
CA HIS A 29 6.95 17.34 7.99
C HIS A 29 5.86 16.38 8.46
N GLY A 30 6.25 15.35 9.20
CA GLY A 30 5.32 14.34 9.70
C GLY A 30 5.00 13.21 8.72
N THR A 31 5.54 13.25 7.53
CA THR A 31 5.36 12.18 6.55
C THR A 31 6.26 10.99 6.89
N VAL A 32 5.72 9.80 6.78
CA VAL A 32 6.48 8.56 7.01
C VAL A 32 7.45 8.36 5.85
N VAL A 33 8.73 8.13 6.20
CA VAL A 33 9.76 7.79 5.21
C VAL A 33 9.53 6.36 4.73
N TRP A 34 9.57 6.14 3.40
CA TRP A 34 9.37 4.81 2.83
C TRP A 34 10.58 3.92 3.11
N GLU A 35 10.34 2.79 3.76
CA GLU A 35 11.37 1.82 4.12
C GLU A 35 11.15 0.48 3.39
N ASP A 36 12.17 -0.38 3.38
CA ASP A 36 12.10 -1.66 2.68
C ASP A 36 10.99 -2.57 3.19
N TRP A 37 10.73 -2.57 4.49
CA TRP A 37 9.65 -3.40 5.05
C TRP A 37 8.27 -2.94 4.56
N MET A 38 8.14 -1.67 4.21
CA MET A 38 6.89 -1.14 3.65
C MET A 38 6.67 -1.65 2.23
N GLU A 39 7.74 -1.78 1.45
CA GLU A 39 7.67 -2.38 0.12
C GLU A 39 7.21 -3.84 0.23
N ASP A 40 7.75 -4.59 1.17
CA ASP A 40 7.33 -5.97 1.41
C ASP A 40 5.87 -6.04 1.83
N SER A 41 5.42 -5.10 2.66
CA SER A 41 4.02 -5.02 3.09
C SER A 41 3.09 -4.77 1.91
N LEU A 42 3.49 -3.89 0.99
CA LEU A 42 2.72 -3.61 -0.21
C LEU A 42 2.59 -4.85 -1.10
N ILE A 43 3.66 -5.60 -1.24
CA ILE A 43 3.65 -6.85 -2.00
C ILE A 43 2.66 -7.83 -1.37
N LYS A 44 2.68 -7.97 -0.05
CA LYS A 44 1.77 -8.84 0.69
C LYS A 44 0.30 -8.41 0.52
N VAL A 45 0.03 -7.12 0.58
CA VAL A 45 -1.32 -6.59 0.40
C VAL A 45 -1.82 -6.89 -1.02
N ASN A 46 -1.00 -6.67 -2.03
CA ASN A 46 -1.37 -6.97 -3.41
C ASN A 46 -1.62 -8.46 -3.63
N LYS A 47 -0.80 -9.31 -3.01
CA LYS A 47 -1.00 -10.76 -3.07
C LYS A 47 -2.32 -11.16 -2.42
N TYR A 48 -2.62 -10.60 -1.26
CA TYR A 48 -3.88 -10.84 -0.56
C TYR A 48 -5.08 -10.46 -1.43
N ILE A 49 -5.00 -9.31 -2.09
CA ILE A 49 -6.06 -8.83 -2.99
C ILE A 49 -6.29 -9.83 -4.13
N LYS A 50 -5.24 -10.32 -4.75
CA LYS A 50 -5.36 -11.30 -5.84
C LYS A 50 -6.00 -12.61 -5.37
N GLU A 51 -5.70 -13.02 -4.16
CA GLU A 51 -6.22 -14.29 -3.62
C GLU A 51 -7.66 -14.19 -3.14
N HIS A 52 -8.04 -13.08 -2.55
CA HIS A 52 -9.34 -12.93 -1.87
C HIS A 52 -10.31 -11.97 -2.57
N HIS A 53 -9.80 -11.06 -3.37
CA HIS A 53 -10.60 -10.06 -4.07
C HIS A 53 -10.12 -9.90 -5.51
N PRO A 54 -10.16 -10.99 -6.32
CA PRO A 54 -9.60 -10.96 -7.68
C PRO A 54 -10.32 -10.02 -8.64
N ASP A 55 -11.50 -9.56 -8.28
CA ASP A 55 -12.28 -8.61 -9.06
C ASP A 55 -11.81 -7.17 -8.89
N MET A 56 -10.96 -6.90 -7.91
CA MET A 56 -10.43 -5.56 -7.70
C MET A 56 -9.41 -5.20 -8.79
N PRO A 57 -9.50 -3.98 -9.37
CA PRO A 57 -8.53 -3.55 -10.37
C PRO A 57 -7.16 -3.32 -9.74
N ASP A 58 -6.13 -3.37 -10.57
CA ASP A 58 -4.79 -3.02 -10.14
C ASP A 58 -4.71 -1.54 -9.81
N TRP A 59 -3.77 -1.19 -8.92
CA TRP A 59 -3.54 0.20 -8.58
C TRP A 59 -2.90 0.94 -9.76
N LYS A 60 -3.38 2.13 -10.01
CA LYS A 60 -2.85 2.98 -11.07
C LYS A 60 -2.27 4.26 -10.51
#